data_a63bc64cd5cdbcc47ca6e19889008d8b
#
_entry.id   a63bc64cd5cdbcc47ca6e19889008d8b
#
_cell.length_a   1.000
_cell.length_b   1.000
_cell.length_c   1.000
_cell.angle_alpha   90.00
_cell.angle_beta   90.00
_cell.angle_gamma   90.00
#
_symmetry.space_group_name_H-M   'P 1'
#
loop_
_entity.id
_entity.type
_entity.pdbx_description
1 polymer ?
#
loop_
_entity_poly.entity_id
_entity_poly.type
_entity_poly.pdbx_seq_one_letter_code
_entity_poly.pdbx_strand_id
1 'polypeptide(L)'
;MKKTGAQIITKLLEMHGIETAAGIPGGSILPLYDELTRSSIHHVLVRQEQAGGFIAQGMARTNGLPAVCLATSGPGAMNLLTAIADARCDSVPIIAITGQVNTYLIGTDAFQEADTFGLSFPITKHSVMVKSPEELLTVIPEAFKIAMNGRPGPVLIDVPRDVQTKICEFDAWPKIKLPLKDDESTVRFHTKDSAMTVLLEKAAELLAKAKKPVLFAGGGCNSPEAAQALRAFTKSYRIPAVSSLMGLGVIPSSCSDFAGMVGMHGTYAANKAMYESDLVLACGVRFDDRATGVVSKFCPNAKIIHIDIDAAEINKILDSTVSIVAKVETAVTELTKMLKAQKANVKNEQMRAVWADEIINVNKNTRSTDCGSPSKEEKNKSFTGSANPRTFIASIPALAEKAGLKREDLLVTTDVGQHQMWAAQYYPVEEPRTFLTSGSLGTMGFGLPAAIGAAIANPKKRVICFSGDGSIMMNIQELATLAENNLPVTVIVFENGTLGMVYQQQKYLFDKTYSASEFAASPDLLKIAEGFGIETADADKDADWYKKAFDEKRPNKPFFVRVRVDPEENVLPFVPGGKANIDSIRD
;
A
#
# COMPACT_ATOMS: atom_id res chain seq x y z
N MET A 1 23.66 -30.22 16.90
CA MET A 1 22.53 -29.72 17.74
C MET A 1 21.30 -30.54 17.43
N LYS A 2 20.47 -30.85 18.44
CA LYS A 2 19.18 -31.57 18.23
C LYS A 2 18.04 -30.58 18.46
N LYS A 3 17.17 -30.38 17.46
CA LYS A 3 16.05 -29.45 17.51
C LYS A 3 14.84 -30.02 16.78
N THR A 4 13.64 -29.73 17.26
CA THR A 4 12.40 -30.01 16.52
C THR A 4 12.22 -29.03 15.36
N GLY A 5 11.39 -29.37 14.38
CA GLY A 5 11.06 -28.46 13.28
C GLY A 5 10.47 -27.12 13.79
N ALA A 6 9.60 -27.17 14.79
CA ALA A 6 9.05 -25.94 15.41
C ALA A 6 10.15 -25.05 16.02
N GLN A 7 11.12 -25.65 16.73
CA GLN A 7 12.27 -24.93 17.27
C GLN A 7 13.16 -24.33 16.19
N ILE A 8 13.31 -25.02 15.05
CA ILE A 8 14.07 -24.51 13.91
C ILE A 8 13.36 -23.31 13.31
N ILE A 9 12.04 -23.41 13.06
CA ILE A 9 11.23 -22.30 12.51
C ILE A 9 11.38 -21.07 13.41
N THR A 10 11.05 -21.21 14.68
CA THR A 10 11.06 -20.08 15.63
C THR A 10 12.43 -19.42 15.70
N LYS A 11 13.52 -20.24 15.81
CA LYS A 11 14.88 -19.69 15.87
C LYS A 11 15.28 -18.98 14.59
N LEU A 12 14.93 -19.49 13.43
CA LEU A 12 15.23 -18.83 12.15
C LEU A 12 14.45 -17.54 11.99
N LEU A 13 13.20 -17.45 12.44
CA LEU A 13 12.44 -16.20 12.44
C LEU A 13 13.12 -15.14 13.33
N GLU A 14 13.53 -15.51 14.56
CA GLU A 14 14.31 -14.62 15.45
C GLU A 14 15.61 -14.13 14.76
N MET A 15 16.33 -15.04 14.12
CA MET A 15 17.57 -14.72 13.40
C MET A 15 17.34 -13.78 12.20
N HIS A 16 16.14 -13.76 11.62
CA HIS A 16 15.74 -12.80 10.60
C HIS A 16 15.19 -11.48 11.16
N GLY A 17 15.21 -11.31 12.49
CA GLY A 17 14.76 -10.08 13.15
C GLY A 17 13.25 -9.96 13.24
N ILE A 18 12.51 -11.08 13.19
CA ILE A 18 11.06 -11.09 13.38
C ILE A 18 10.77 -10.95 14.87
N GLU A 19 10.14 -9.83 15.24
CA GLU A 19 9.73 -9.52 16.62
C GLU A 19 8.24 -9.79 16.84
N THR A 20 7.44 -9.83 15.77
CA THR A 20 5.99 -10.01 15.83
C THR A 20 5.50 -10.91 14.70
N ALA A 21 4.56 -11.80 15.02
CA ALA A 21 3.81 -12.60 14.05
C ALA A 21 2.31 -12.56 14.39
N ALA A 22 1.46 -12.48 13.37
CA ALA A 22 0.01 -12.44 13.54
C ALA A 22 -0.65 -13.72 13.01
N GLY A 23 -1.68 -14.23 13.68
CA GLY A 23 -2.38 -15.43 13.21
C GLY A 23 -3.35 -16.04 14.21
N ILE A 24 -3.86 -17.23 13.87
CA ILE A 24 -4.75 -18.03 14.71
C ILE A 24 -4.18 -19.44 14.87
N PRO A 25 -4.07 -19.98 16.09
CA PRO A 25 -3.68 -21.35 16.34
C PRO A 25 -4.73 -22.35 15.83
N GLY A 26 -4.28 -23.56 15.44
CA GLY A 26 -5.14 -24.67 15.09
C GLY A 26 -4.36 -25.97 15.10
N GLY A 27 -5.04 -27.10 15.01
CA GLY A 27 -4.48 -28.45 15.24
C GLY A 27 -3.17 -28.74 14.52
N SER A 28 -3.05 -28.32 13.26
CA SER A 28 -1.88 -28.63 12.43
C SER A 28 -0.69 -27.68 12.63
N ILE A 29 -0.83 -26.59 13.42
CA ILE A 29 0.26 -25.64 13.70
C ILE A 29 0.56 -25.50 15.20
N LEU A 30 -0.13 -26.24 16.06
CA LEU A 30 0.07 -26.17 17.51
C LEU A 30 1.51 -26.38 17.97
N PRO A 31 2.33 -27.28 17.37
CA PRO A 31 3.71 -27.43 17.80
C PRO A 31 4.54 -26.14 17.64
N LEU A 32 4.28 -25.38 16.57
CA LEU A 32 4.91 -24.06 16.38
C LEU A 32 4.40 -23.04 17.41
N TYR A 33 3.10 -23.00 17.69
CA TYR A 33 2.52 -22.12 18.71
C TYR A 33 3.02 -22.42 20.12
N ASP A 34 3.23 -23.70 20.46
CA ASP A 34 3.85 -24.07 21.73
C ASP A 34 5.28 -23.53 21.85
N GLU A 35 6.07 -23.60 20.77
CA GLU A 35 7.43 -23.08 20.77
C GLU A 35 7.49 -21.53 20.78
N LEU A 36 6.53 -20.84 20.16
CA LEU A 36 6.44 -19.38 20.20
C LEU A 36 6.34 -18.85 21.64
N THR A 37 5.72 -19.59 22.55
CA THR A 37 5.65 -19.19 23.98
C THR A 37 7.01 -19.12 24.66
N ARG A 38 8.05 -19.74 24.11
CA ARG A 38 9.43 -19.79 24.60
C ARG A 38 10.38 -18.89 23.80
N SER A 39 9.84 -18.15 22.84
CA SER A 39 10.61 -17.25 21.97
C SER A 39 10.46 -15.79 22.37
N SER A 40 11.25 -14.94 21.72
CA SER A 40 11.12 -13.49 21.83
C SER A 40 10.04 -12.91 20.91
N ILE A 41 9.40 -13.72 20.06
CA ILE A 41 8.42 -13.27 19.08
C ILE A 41 7.08 -13.03 19.78
N HIS A 42 6.60 -11.80 19.74
CA HIS A 42 5.26 -11.45 20.19
C HIS A 42 4.21 -11.95 19.21
N HIS A 43 3.27 -12.76 19.67
CA HIS A 43 2.18 -13.24 18.84
C HIS A 43 0.94 -12.36 18.99
N VAL A 44 0.41 -11.87 17.88
CA VAL A 44 -0.86 -11.11 17.81
C VAL A 44 -1.98 -12.06 17.39
N LEU A 45 -2.87 -12.36 18.33
CA LEU A 45 -4.04 -13.20 18.07
C LEU A 45 -5.10 -12.38 17.31
N VAL A 46 -5.32 -12.73 16.06
CA VAL A 46 -6.38 -12.15 15.22
C VAL A 46 -7.71 -12.89 15.42
N ARG A 47 -8.79 -12.36 14.89
CA ARG A 47 -10.13 -12.98 14.96
C ARG A 47 -10.53 -13.65 13.64
N GLN A 48 -9.70 -13.44 12.60
CA GLN A 48 -9.84 -14.10 11.29
C GLN A 48 -8.46 -14.12 10.61
N GLU A 49 -8.07 -15.20 9.96
CA GLU A 49 -6.70 -15.38 9.44
C GLU A 49 -6.33 -14.36 8.36
N GLN A 50 -7.28 -13.95 7.51
CA GLN A 50 -7.08 -12.90 6.53
C GLN A 50 -6.52 -11.61 7.17
N ALA A 51 -7.05 -11.25 8.35
CA ALA A 51 -6.56 -10.11 9.11
C ALA A 51 -5.09 -10.28 9.53
N GLY A 52 -4.66 -11.50 9.88
CA GLY A 52 -3.25 -11.81 10.15
C GLY A 52 -2.35 -11.48 8.98
N GLY A 53 -2.78 -11.82 7.76
CA GLY A 53 -2.06 -11.46 6.54
C GLY A 53 -2.04 -9.95 6.27
N PHE A 54 -3.13 -9.22 6.54
CA PHE A 54 -3.15 -7.76 6.41
C PHE A 54 -2.37 -7.04 7.51
N ILE A 55 -2.32 -7.57 8.73
CA ILE A 55 -1.42 -7.08 9.79
C ILE A 55 0.04 -7.19 9.34
N ALA A 56 0.43 -8.36 8.80
CA ALA A 56 1.76 -8.55 8.23
C ALA A 56 2.05 -7.55 7.10
N GLN A 57 1.09 -7.29 6.22
CA GLN A 57 1.22 -6.26 5.19
C GLN A 57 1.39 -4.85 5.79
N GLY A 58 0.61 -4.49 6.82
CA GLY A 58 0.73 -3.19 7.50
C GLY A 58 2.14 -2.97 8.05
N MET A 59 2.73 -3.99 8.69
CA MET A 59 4.12 -3.97 9.15
C MET A 59 5.09 -3.82 7.97
N ALA A 60 4.99 -4.68 6.97
CA ALA A 60 5.91 -4.70 5.84
C ALA A 60 5.86 -3.43 4.98
N ARG A 61 4.68 -2.84 4.77
CA ARG A 61 4.51 -1.61 3.99
C ARG A 61 5.18 -0.40 4.66
N THR A 62 5.18 -0.34 5.99
CA THR A 62 5.77 0.80 6.72
C THR A 62 7.29 0.74 6.81
N ASN A 63 7.88 -0.44 7.03
CA ASN A 63 9.33 -0.59 7.22
C ASN A 63 10.06 -1.12 5.97
N GLY A 64 9.33 -1.74 5.03
CA GLY A 64 9.88 -2.34 3.81
C GLY A 64 10.60 -3.67 4.05
N LEU A 65 10.42 -4.30 5.20
CA LEU A 65 11.00 -5.57 5.58
C LEU A 65 9.93 -6.68 5.55
N PRO A 66 10.30 -7.95 5.39
CA PRO A 66 9.36 -9.05 5.46
C PRO A 66 8.69 -9.14 6.82
N ALA A 67 7.38 -9.37 6.83
CA ALA A 67 6.61 -9.65 8.03
C ALA A 67 5.96 -11.04 7.94
N VAL A 68 5.62 -11.61 9.10
CA VAL A 68 5.18 -13.02 9.20
C VAL A 68 3.72 -13.09 9.62
N CYS A 69 2.96 -13.97 8.94
CA CYS A 69 1.63 -14.39 9.36
C CYS A 69 1.54 -15.92 9.43
N LEU A 70 0.70 -16.42 10.36
CA LEU A 70 0.59 -17.81 10.68
C LEU A 70 -0.87 -18.28 10.57
N ALA A 71 -1.10 -19.48 10.03
CA ALA A 71 -2.41 -20.13 10.02
C ALA A 71 -2.29 -21.64 10.12
N THR A 72 -3.36 -22.29 10.59
CA THR A 72 -3.48 -23.74 10.54
C THR A 72 -3.79 -24.22 9.11
N SER A 73 -3.87 -25.53 8.92
CA SER A 73 -4.27 -26.16 7.64
C SER A 73 -5.75 -25.91 7.28
N GLY A 74 -6.14 -26.32 6.09
CA GLY A 74 -7.51 -26.28 5.60
C GLY A 74 -8.09 -24.87 5.61
N PRO A 75 -9.18 -24.62 6.35
CA PRO A 75 -9.85 -23.32 6.33
C PRO A 75 -8.95 -22.17 6.79
N GLY A 76 -8.01 -22.42 7.72
CA GLY A 76 -7.09 -21.38 8.18
C GLY A 76 -6.15 -20.92 7.08
N ALA A 77 -5.51 -21.85 6.37
CA ALA A 77 -4.66 -21.54 5.22
C ALA A 77 -5.45 -20.86 4.10
N MET A 78 -6.67 -21.38 3.80
CA MET A 78 -7.52 -20.81 2.76
C MET A 78 -7.97 -19.38 3.07
N ASN A 79 -8.25 -19.05 4.32
CA ASN A 79 -8.61 -17.70 4.73
C ASN A 79 -7.46 -16.68 4.52
N LEU A 80 -6.20 -17.11 4.49
CA LEU A 80 -5.07 -16.23 4.20
C LEU A 80 -4.95 -15.85 2.72
N LEU A 81 -5.51 -16.63 1.79
CA LEU A 81 -5.22 -16.50 0.36
C LEU A 81 -5.54 -15.10 -0.19
N THR A 82 -6.64 -14.48 0.24
CA THR A 82 -6.98 -13.12 -0.18
C THR A 82 -5.88 -12.11 0.21
N ALA A 83 -5.38 -12.19 1.44
CA ALA A 83 -4.32 -11.30 1.90
C ALA A 83 -2.99 -11.59 1.20
N ILE A 84 -2.69 -12.84 0.88
CA ILE A 84 -1.51 -13.22 0.09
C ILE A 84 -1.62 -12.67 -1.34
N ALA A 85 -2.78 -12.82 -1.99
CA ALA A 85 -3.03 -12.27 -3.32
C ALA A 85 -2.89 -10.74 -3.35
N ASP A 86 -3.42 -10.05 -2.35
CA ASP A 86 -3.28 -8.60 -2.18
C ASP A 86 -1.80 -8.20 -2.06
N ALA A 87 -1.04 -8.89 -1.20
CA ALA A 87 0.40 -8.68 -1.06
C ALA A 87 1.16 -8.91 -2.38
N ARG A 88 0.77 -9.92 -3.16
CA ARG A 88 1.38 -10.21 -4.47
C ARG A 88 1.11 -9.10 -5.48
N CYS A 89 -0.11 -8.62 -5.53
CA CYS A 89 -0.53 -7.54 -6.44
C CYS A 89 0.19 -6.22 -6.13
N ASP A 90 0.35 -5.90 -4.84
CA ASP A 90 0.97 -4.64 -4.39
C ASP A 90 2.47 -4.77 -4.08
N SER A 91 3.08 -5.92 -4.38
CA SER A 91 4.53 -6.14 -4.21
C SER A 91 4.99 -6.00 -2.75
N VAL A 92 4.24 -6.58 -1.80
CA VAL A 92 4.52 -6.52 -0.36
C VAL A 92 5.20 -7.82 0.09
N PRO A 93 6.38 -7.76 0.73
CA PRO A 93 7.06 -8.95 1.20
C PRO A 93 6.42 -9.46 2.50
N ILE A 94 5.68 -10.55 2.43
CA ILE A 94 5.19 -11.29 3.61
C ILE A 94 5.61 -12.75 3.53
N ILE A 95 5.86 -13.35 4.68
CA ILE A 95 6.10 -14.78 4.83
C ILE A 95 4.88 -15.40 5.52
N ALA A 96 4.10 -16.14 4.78
CA ALA A 96 2.98 -16.90 5.31
C ALA A 96 3.46 -18.31 5.68
N ILE A 97 3.32 -18.70 6.94
CA ILE A 97 3.63 -20.04 7.39
C ILE A 97 2.32 -20.73 7.76
N THR A 98 1.97 -21.78 7.03
CA THR A 98 0.77 -22.58 7.26
C THR A 98 1.13 -23.95 7.85
N GLY A 99 0.31 -24.41 8.77
CA GLY A 99 0.33 -25.83 9.16
C GLY A 99 -0.30 -26.69 8.09
N GLN A 100 0.11 -27.95 8.00
CA GLN A 100 -0.48 -28.95 7.12
C GLN A 100 -0.74 -30.24 7.92
N VAL A 101 -1.62 -31.09 7.41
CA VAL A 101 -1.80 -32.43 7.95
C VAL A 101 -0.47 -33.22 7.94
N ASN A 102 -0.36 -34.30 8.70
CA ASN A 102 0.85 -35.09 8.70
C ASN A 102 1.19 -35.60 7.28
N THR A 103 2.48 -35.70 6.96
CA THR A 103 2.96 -36.05 5.62
C THR A 103 2.32 -37.33 5.06
N TYR A 104 2.06 -38.32 5.89
CA TYR A 104 1.44 -39.60 5.48
C TYR A 104 -0.08 -39.53 5.25
N LEU A 105 -0.72 -38.38 5.60
CA LEU A 105 -2.14 -38.15 5.36
C LEU A 105 -2.40 -37.33 4.10
N ILE A 106 -1.37 -36.74 3.51
CA ILE A 106 -1.53 -35.88 2.33
C ILE A 106 -2.04 -36.72 1.15
N GLY A 107 -3.10 -36.22 0.50
CA GLY A 107 -3.79 -36.90 -0.61
C GLY A 107 -4.80 -37.99 -0.16
N THR A 108 -5.20 -37.98 1.12
CA THR A 108 -6.17 -38.93 1.66
C THR A 108 -7.52 -38.34 2.01
N ASP A 109 -7.76 -37.05 1.70
CA ASP A 109 -8.92 -36.26 2.13
C ASP A 109 -9.05 -36.19 3.67
N ALA A 110 -7.92 -36.09 4.36
CA ALA A 110 -7.87 -36.01 5.79
C ALA A 110 -8.56 -34.72 6.32
N PHE A 111 -9.02 -34.77 7.58
CA PHE A 111 -9.68 -33.60 8.20
C PHE A 111 -8.79 -32.34 8.13
N GLN A 112 -9.34 -31.28 7.58
CA GLN A 112 -8.66 -30.01 7.34
C GLN A 112 -7.44 -30.12 6.40
N GLU A 113 -7.39 -31.10 5.53
CA GLU A 113 -6.44 -31.11 4.43
C GLU A 113 -6.88 -30.10 3.35
N ALA A 114 -5.93 -29.38 2.77
CA ALA A 114 -6.12 -28.57 1.58
C ALA A 114 -4.80 -28.56 0.80
N ASP A 115 -4.89 -28.52 -0.54
CA ASP A 115 -3.73 -28.29 -1.40
C ASP A 115 -3.31 -26.81 -1.34
N THR A 116 -2.75 -26.41 -0.20
CA THR A 116 -2.30 -25.02 0.04
C THR A 116 -1.23 -24.61 -0.96
N PHE A 117 -0.35 -25.55 -1.37
CA PHE A 117 0.67 -25.30 -2.38
C PHE A 117 0.03 -24.94 -3.73
N GLY A 118 -0.88 -25.76 -4.24
CA GLY A 118 -1.56 -25.52 -5.52
C GLY A 118 -2.38 -24.24 -5.51
N LEU A 119 -3.11 -23.96 -4.41
CA LEU A 119 -3.93 -22.76 -4.26
C LEU A 119 -3.09 -21.46 -4.18
N SER A 120 -1.93 -21.51 -3.55
CA SER A 120 -1.07 -20.32 -3.35
C SER A 120 -0.08 -20.07 -4.49
N PHE A 121 0.18 -21.05 -5.35
CA PHE A 121 1.18 -20.98 -6.42
C PHE A 121 1.01 -19.73 -7.32
N PRO A 122 -0.18 -19.40 -7.87
CA PRO A 122 -0.36 -18.25 -8.76
C PRO A 122 -0.33 -16.90 -8.04
N ILE A 123 -0.50 -16.87 -6.71
CA ILE A 123 -0.63 -15.64 -5.91
C ILE A 123 0.59 -15.37 -5.02
N THR A 124 1.68 -16.11 -5.19
CA THR A 124 2.93 -15.94 -4.44
C THR A 124 4.12 -15.72 -5.38
N LYS A 125 5.24 -15.25 -4.86
CA LYS A 125 6.52 -15.32 -5.56
C LYS A 125 7.08 -16.74 -5.53
N HIS A 126 6.83 -17.43 -4.41
CA HIS A 126 7.23 -18.82 -4.20
C HIS A 126 6.31 -19.46 -3.17
N SER A 127 5.96 -20.71 -3.41
CA SER A 127 5.25 -21.54 -2.47
C SER A 127 6.00 -22.87 -2.33
N VAL A 128 6.11 -23.36 -1.10
CA VAL A 128 6.83 -24.61 -0.82
C VAL A 128 6.17 -25.37 0.31
N MET A 129 5.98 -26.68 0.12
CA MET A 129 5.62 -27.61 1.19
C MET A 129 6.86 -28.35 1.66
N VAL A 130 7.19 -28.20 2.94
CA VAL A 130 8.39 -28.79 3.56
C VAL A 130 8.14 -30.27 3.87
N LYS A 131 9.11 -31.13 3.56
CA LYS A 131 8.98 -32.60 3.72
C LYS A 131 9.75 -33.14 4.91
N SER A 132 10.72 -32.38 5.43
CA SER A 132 11.52 -32.79 6.58
C SER A 132 11.97 -31.57 7.39
N PRO A 133 12.28 -31.72 8.68
CA PRO A 133 12.77 -30.58 9.49
C PRO A 133 14.14 -30.05 9.02
N GLU A 134 14.95 -30.86 8.36
CA GLU A 134 16.24 -30.48 7.78
C GLU A 134 16.06 -29.44 6.69
N GLU A 135 15.02 -29.58 5.85
CA GLU A 135 14.72 -28.61 4.78
C GLU A 135 14.44 -27.20 5.32
N LEU A 136 13.90 -27.07 6.53
CA LEU A 136 13.63 -25.76 7.15
C LEU A 136 14.87 -24.88 7.26
N LEU A 137 16.06 -25.49 7.46
CA LEU A 137 17.34 -24.77 7.57
C LEU A 137 17.72 -24.05 6.27
N THR A 138 17.17 -24.46 5.14
CA THR A 138 17.40 -23.85 3.83
C THR A 138 16.17 -23.06 3.36
N VAL A 139 14.99 -23.63 3.48
CA VAL A 139 13.75 -23.06 2.96
C VAL A 139 13.42 -21.71 3.61
N ILE A 140 13.56 -21.58 4.94
CA ILE A 140 13.23 -20.32 5.61
C ILE A 140 14.17 -19.17 5.18
N PRO A 141 15.51 -19.31 5.23
CA PRO A 141 16.40 -18.26 4.72
C PRO A 141 16.16 -17.91 3.25
N GLU A 142 15.89 -18.91 2.40
CA GLU A 142 15.57 -18.67 1.00
C GLU A 142 14.24 -17.94 0.82
N ALA A 143 13.22 -18.26 1.61
CA ALA A 143 11.92 -17.57 1.58
C ALA A 143 12.06 -16.07 1.84
N PHE A 144 12.84 -15.68 2.85
CA PHE A 144 13.12 -14.27 3.14
C PHE A 144 13.88 -13.60 2.00
N LYS A 145 14.88 -14.28 1.45
CA LYS A 145 15.62 -13.79 0.27
C LYS A 145 14.71 -13.61 -0.94
N ILE A 146 13.88 -14.60 -1.26
CA ILE A 146 12.95 -14.55 -2.39
C ILE A 146 11.92 -13.42 -2.20
N ALA A 147 11.37 -13.28 -1.00
CA ALA A 147 10.38 -12.24 -0.71
C ALA A 147 10.90 -10.82 -1.00
N MET A 148 12.20 -10.58 -0.75
CA MET A 148 12.83 -9.27 -0.92
C MET A 148 13.49 -9.06 -2.27
N ASN A 149 13.97 -10.12 -2.91
CA ASN A 149 14.83 -9.99 -4.08
C ASN A 149 14.09 -9.49 -5.33
N GLY A 150 14.65 -8.49 -6.02
CA GLY A 150 14.01 -7.84 -7.17
C GLY A 150 12.70 -7.16 -6.75
N ARG A 151 11.60 -7.40 -7.49
CA ARG A 151 10.26 -6.96 -7.07
C ARG A 151 9.81 -7.72 -5.83
N PRO A 152 9.55 -7.07 -4.68
CA PRO A 152 9.11 -7.74 -3.47
C PRO A 152 7.78 -8.49 -3.64
N GLY A 153 7.51 -9.45 -2.74
CA GLY A 153 6.22 -10.15 -2.75
C GLY A 153 6.16 -11.31 -1.76
N PRO A 154 4.97 -11.94 -1.62
CA PRO A 154 4.73 -12.96 -0.62
C PRO A 154 5.39 -14.29 -0.97
N VAL A 155 5.78 -15.01 0.09
CA VAL A 155 6.21 -16.41 0.04
C VAL A 155 5.38 -17.22 1.04
N LEU A 156 4.93 -18.40 0.64
CA LEU A 156 4.20 -19.31 1.51
C LEU A 156 5.06 -20.56 1.81
N ILE A 157 5.13 -20.93 3.09
CA ILE A 157 5.79 -22.14 3.58
C ILE A 157 4.73 -23.01 4.27
N ASP A 158 4.37 -24.12 3.66
CA ASP A 158 3.41 -25.08 4.20
C ASP A 158 4.15 -26.18 4.95
N VAL A 159 3.87 -26.33 6.27
CA VAL A 159 4.68 -27.17 7.15
C VAL A 159 3.82 -28.24 7.81
N PRO A 160 3.94 -29.51 7.38
CA PRO A 160 3.23 -30.63 7.99
C PRO A 160 3.52 -30.76 9.50
N ARG A 161 2.50 -31.18 10.25
CA ARG A 161 2.56 -31.26 11.70
C ARG A 161 3.67 -32.19 12.21
N ASP A 162 3.86 -33.34 11.56
CA ASP A 162 4.93 -34.27 11.91
C ASP A 162 6.32 -33.71 11.63
N VAL A 163 6.49 -32.85 10.62
CA VAL A 163 7.73 -32.11 10.37
C VAL A 163 8.01 -31.12 11.51
N GLN A 164 6.98 -30.47 12.04
CA GLN A 164 7.16 -29.54 13.18
C GLN A 164 7.60 -30.25 14.45
N THR A 165 7.18 -31.50 14.68
CA THR A 165 7.48 -32.25 15.90
C THR A 165 8.72 -33.15 15.81
N LYS A 166 9.11 -33.56 14.61
CA LYS A 166 10.26 -34.45 14.37
C LYS A 166 11.57 -33.72 14.72
N ILE A 167 12.47 -34.50 15.38
CA ILE A 167 13.81 -33.99 15.75
C ILE A 167 14.76 -34.14 14.57
N CYS A 168 15.49 -33.06 14.28
CA CYS A 168 16.59 -33.00 13.33
C CYS A 168 17.91 -32.77 14.08
N GLU A 169 18.98 -33.41 13.59
CA GLU A 169 20.34 -33.18 14.09
C GLU A 169 21.16 -32.49 13.01
N PHE A 170 21.81 -31.37 13.36
CA PHE A 170 22.63 -30.57 12.45
C PHE A 170 23.79 -29.89 13.18
N ASP A 171 24.85 -29.54 12.45
CA ASP A 171 26.09 -29.03 13.03
C ASP A 171 26.02 -27.54 13.40
N ALA A 172 25.47 -26.70 12.53
CA ALA A 172 25.45 -25.25 12.73
C ALA A 172 24.19 -24.62 12.13
N TRP A 173 23.74 -23.48 12.71
CA TRP A 173 22.71 -22.65 12.12
C TRP A 173 23.18 -22.03 10.80
N PRO A 174 22.28 -21.81 9.82
CA PRO A 174 22.61 -21.10 8.59
C PRO A 174 23.08 -19.68 8.91
N LYS A 175 24.03 -19.18 8.12
CA LYS A 175 24.51 -17.81 8.26
C LYS A 175 23.49 -16.84 7.62
N ILE A 176 22.87 -16.00 8.45
CA ILE A 176 21.93 -14.98 8.01
C ILE A 176 22.62 -13.61 8.03
N LYS A 177 22.56 -12.90 6.91
CA LYS A 177 23.09 -11.53 6.83
C LYS A 177 21.94 -10.54 6.98
N LEU A 178 21.98 -9.70 8.00
CA LEU A 178 21.05 -8.59 8.19
C LEU A 178 21.81 -7.25 8.03
N PRO A 179 21.15 -6.16 7.57
CA PRO A 179 19.77 -6.15 7.04
C PRO A 179 19.66 -6.98 5.76
N LEU A 180 18.46 -7.52 5.51
CA LEU A 180 18.15 -8.18 4.25
C LEU A 180 18.25 -7.12 3.14
N LYS A 181 19.39 -7.09 2.47
CA LYS A 181 19.58 -6.28 1.26
C LYS A 181 19.33 -7.17 0.05
N ASP A 182 18.87 -6.56 -1.04
CA ASP A 182 18.90 -7.26 -2.31
C ASP A 182 20.27 -7.85 -2.53
N ASP A 183 20.30 -9.10 -2.96
CA ASP A 183 21.54 -9.68 -3.41
C ASP A 183 22.01 -8.89 -4.64
N GLU A 184 23.12 -8.15 -4.48
CA GLU A 184 23.73 -7.37 -5.57
C GLU A 184 24.01 -8.24 -6.81
N SER A 185 23.98 -9.57 -6.66
CA SER A 185 24.15 -10.52 -7.75
C SER A 185 22.95 -10.62 -8.69
N THR A 186 21.75 -10.23 -8.25
CA THR A 186 20.51 -10.35 -9.04
C THR A 186 20.11 -9.04 -9.74
N VAL A 187 20.57 -7.89 -9.24
CA VAL A 187 20.47 -6.61 -9.93
C VAL A 187 21.89 -6.13 -10.25
N ARG A 188 22.61 -6.91 -11.07
CA ARG A 188 23.94 -6.54 -11.57
C ARG A 188 23.82 -5.40 -12.60
N PHE A 189 23.54 -4.21 -12.12
CA PHE A 189 23.86 -3.02 -12.86
C PHE A 189 25.05 -2.33 -12.19
N HIS A 190 26.23 -2.79 -12.53
CA HIS A 190 27.41 -1.97 -12.33
C HIS A 190 27.25 -0.77 -13.26
N THR A 191 27.32 0.45 -12.73
CA THR A 191 27.43 1.70 -13.52
C THR A 191 28.58 1.69 -14.53
N LYS A 192 29.38 0.63 -14.56
CA LYS A 192 30.43 0.33 -15.53
C LYS A 192 30.00 -0.64 -16.64
N ASP A 193 28.74 -1.10 -16.65
CA ASP A 193 28.24 -1.89 -17.77
C ASP A 193 28.00 -0.95 -18.96
N SER A 194 28.72 -1.19 -20.08
CA SER A 194 28.63 -0.37 -21.29
C SER A 194 27.20 -0.29 -21.84
N ALA A 195 26.41 -1.36 -21.72
CA ALA A 195 25.02 -1.39 -22.19
C ALA A 195 24.12 -0.45 -21.36
N MET A 196 24.25 -0.45 -20.04
CA MET A 196 23.48 0.45 -19.16
C MET A 196 23.84 1.91 -19.42
N THR A 197 25.12 2.21 -19.58
CA THR A 197 25.59 3.57 -19.88
C THR A 197 24.96 4.10 -21.17
N VAL A 198 24.92 3.29 -22.23
CA VAL A 198 24.28 3.67 -23.50
C VAL A 198 22.78 3.95 -23.34
N LEU A 199 22.05 3.15 -22.53
CA LEU A 199 20.64 3.39 -22.27
C LEU A 199 20.41 4.69 -21.47
N LEU A 200 21.24 4.95 -20.47
CA LEU A 200 21.17 6.18 -19.67
C LEU A 200 21.53 7.42 -20.52
N GLU A 201 22.53 7.34 -21.39
CA GLU A 201 22.87 8.41 -22.34
C GLU A 201 21.70 8.72 -23.29
N LYS A 202 21.06 7.68 -23.85
CA LYS A 202 19.88 7.84 -24.71
C LYS A 202 18.70 8.45 -23.94
N ALA A 203 18.48 8.04 -22.69
CA ALA A 203 17.47 8.62 -21.82
C ALA A 203 17.75 10.09 -21.51
N ALA A 204 19.01 10.44 -21.19
CA ALA A 204 19.44 11.82 -20.95
C ALA A 204 19.28 12.70 -22.19
N GLU A 205 19.59 12.18 -23.40
CA GLU A 205 19.32 12.92 -24.65
C GLU A 205 17.84 13.20 -24.88
N LEU A 206 16.96 12.23 -24.63
CA LEU A 206 15.52 12.42 -24.75
C LEU A 206 15.02 13.49 -23.77
N LEU A 207 15.44 13.41 -22.51
CA LEU A 207 15.13 14.40 -21.49
C LEU A 207 15.62 15.80 -21.88
N ALA A 208 16.85 15.93 -22.38
CA ALA A 208 17.39 17.23 -22.79
C ALA A 208 16.62 17.87 -23.97
N LYS A 209 16.00 17.06 -24.83
CA LYS A 209 15.23 17.50 -26.01
C LYS A 209 13.75 17.75 -25.71
N ALA A 210 13.21 17.19 -24.63
CA ALA A 210 11.79 17.27 -24.29
C ALA A 210 11.37 18.71 -23.94
N LYS A 211 10.16 19.06 -24.35
CA LYS A 211 9.53 20.38 -24.11
C LYS A 211 8.41 20.28 -23.09
N LYS A 212 7.70 19.15 -23.06
CA LYS A 212 6.58 18.84 -22.14
C LYS A 212 6.82 17.51 -21.41
N PRO A 213 7.96 17.34 -20.73
CA PRO A 213 8.21 16.09 -20.01
C PRO A 213 7.36 16.01 -18.73
N VAL A 214 7.06 14.76 -18.32
CA VAL A 214 6.38 14.44 -17.06
C VAL A 214 7.14 13.34 -16.34
N LEU A 215 7.34 13.50 -15.03
CA LEU A 215 7.76 12.41 -14.14
C LEU A 215 6.53 11.66 -13.65
N PHE A 216 6.48 10.34 -13.87
CA PHE A 216 5.44 9.47 -13.35
C PHE A 216 6.04 8.48 -12.34
N ALA A 217 5.75 8.70 -11.05
CA ALA A 217 6.24 7.88 -9.94
C ALA A 217 5.20 6.82 -9.54
N GLY A 218 5.58 5.56 -9.59
CA GLY A 218 4.75 4.43 -9.19
C GLY A 218 5.09 3.85 -7.83
N GLY A 219 4.44 2.73 -7.48
CA GLY A 219 4.66 2.00 -6.23
C GLY A 219 6.09 1.48 -6.06
N GLY A 220 6.80 1.19 -7.15
CA GLY A 220 8.22 0.80 -7.12
C GLY A 220 9.17 1.90 -6.63
N CYS A 221 8.67 3.13 -6.50
CA CYS A 221 9.41 4.27 -5.95
C CYS A 221 9.12 4.51 -4.45
N ASN A 222 8.25 3.72 -3.83
CA ASN A 222 7.79 3.97 -2.47
C ASN A 222 8.81 3.49 -1.42
N SER A 223 10.02 4.04 -1.52
CA SER A 223 11.12 3.87 -0.56
C SER A 223 11.80 5.22 -0.30
N PRO A 224 12.45 5.41 0.86
CA PRO A 224 13.17 6.64 1.16
C PRO A 224 14.24 6.98 0.12
N GLU A 225 14.99 5.98 -0.34
CA GLU A 225 16.10 6.12 -1.30
C GLU A 225 15.59 6.57 -2.67
N ALA A 226 14.56 5.90 -3.20
CA ALA A 226 13.97 6.26 -4.49
C ALA A 226 13.27 7.63 -4.41
N ALA A 227 12.53 7.90 -3.34
CA ALA A 227 11.90 9.21 -3.12
C ALA A 227 12.94 10.34 -3.08
N GLN A 228 14.06 10.16 -2.36
CA GLN A 228 15.15 11.15 -2.31
C GLN A 228 15.73 11.42 -3.70
N ALA A 229 16.00 10.37 -4.48
CA ALA A 229 16.56 10.52 -5.83
C ALA A 229 15.59 11.27 -6.77
N LEU A 230 14.28 10.91 -6.72
CA LEU A 230 13.26 11.55 -7.55
C LEU A 230 13.00 13.01 -7.14
N ARG A 231 12.95 13.31 -5.85
CA ARG A 231 12.84 14.69 -5.33
C ARG A 231 14.03 15.55 -5.76
N ALA A 232 15.26 15.01 -5.70
CA ALA A 232 16.45 15.69 -6.16
C ALA A 232 16.43 15.92 -7.69
N PHE A 233 15.96 14.96 -8.46
CA PHE A 233 15.77 15.06 -9.91
C PHE A 233 14.75 16.14 -10.25
N THR A 234 13.55 16.09 -9.66
CA THR A 234 12.46 17.06 -9.90
C THR A 234 12.92 18.48 -9.60
N LYS A 235 13.59 18.69 -8.47
CA LYS A 235 14.14 20.01 -8.08
C LYS A 235 15.18 20.52 -9.07
N SER A 236 16.06 19.65 -9.60
CA SER A 236 17.16 20.08 -10.48
C SER A 236 16.75 20.23 -11.93
N TYR A 237 15.74 19.45 -12.39
CA TYR A 237 15.33 19.42 -13.80
C TYR A 237 14.03 20.20 -14.04
N ARG A 238 13.26 20.47 -12.98
CA ARG A 238 11.98 21.21 -12.98
C ARG A 238 10.98 20.71 -14.03
N ILE A 239 10.30 19.63 -13.72
CA ILE A 239 9.22 19.05 -14.51
C ILE A 239 8.02 18.74 -13.62
N PRO A 240 6.78 18.79 -14.15
CA PRO A 240 5.63 18.34 -13.38
C PRO A 240 5.78 16.87 -13.03
N ALA A 241 5.47 16.54 -11.78
CA ALA A 241 5.49 15.18 -11.27
C ALA A 241 4.07 14.72 -10.96
N VAL A 242 3.77 13.49 -11.32
CA VAL A 242 2.51 12.81 -11.04
C VAL A 242 2.80 11.45 -10.39
N SER A 243 1.83 10.90 -9.68
CA SER A 243 1.98 9.58 -9.06
C SER A 243 0.83 8.64 -9.42
N SER A 244 1.08 7.33 -9.32
CA SER A 244 0.00 6.36 -9.14
C SER A 244 -0.51 6.42 -7.70
N LEU A 245 -1.62 5.73 -7.38
CA LEU A 245 -2.12 5.57 -6.02
C LEU A 245 -1.03 5.05 -5.07
N MET A 246 -0.28 4.03 -5.50
CA MET A 246 0.79 3.41 -4.71
C MET A 246 2.07 4.26 -4.64
N GLY A 247 2.19 5.31 -5.44
CA GLY A 247 3.31 6.26 -5.47
C GLY A 247 3.08 7.52 -4.63
N LEU A 248 1.95 7.65 -3.95
CA LEU A 248 1.67 8.79 -3.08
C LEU A 248 2.73 8.92 -1.97
N GLY A 249 3.20 10.14 -1.73
CA GLY A 249 4.27 10.43 -0.76
C GLY A 249 5.69 10.32 -1.33
N VAL A 250 5.90 9.72 -2.50
CA VAL A 250 7.22 9.73 -3.18
C VAL A 250 7.63 11.17 -3.49
N ILE A 251 6.74 11.91 -4.13
CA ILE A 251 6.83 13.36 -4.25
C ILE A 251 5.84 13.94 -3.23
N PRO A 252 6.28 14.82 -2.32
CA PRO A 252 5.41 15.39 -1.30
C PRO A 252 4.22 16.12 -1.90
N SER A 253 3.06 16.02 -1.26
CA SER A 253 1.87 16.79 -1.67
C SER A 253 2.10 18.30 -1.59
N SER A 254 3.00 18.75 -0.73
CA SER A 254 3.43 20.16 -0.60
C SER A 254 4.41 20.61 -1.69
N CYS A 255 4.95 19.69 -2.50
CA CYS A 255 5.88 20.04 -3.58
C CYS A 255 5.16 20.85 -4.66
N SER A 256 5.73 22.01 -5.01
CA SER A 256 5.13 22.90 -6.02
C SER A 256 4.97 22.26 -7.40
N ASP A 257 5.83 21.33 -7.75
CA ASP A 257 5.82 20.65 -9.05
C ASP A 257 4.99 19.36 -9.06
N PHE A 258 4.31 19.01 -7.94
CA PHE A 258 3.44 17.84 -7.85
C PHE A 258 2.03 18.17 -8.35
N ALA A 259 1.62 17.53 -9.43
CA ALA A 259 0.31 17.73 -10.06
C ALA A 259 -0.80 16.82 -9.51
N GLY A 260 -0.44 15.82 -8.70
CA GLY A 260 -1.38 14.89 -8.07
C GLY A 260 -1.30 13.47 -8.60
N MET A 261 -2.29 12.66 -8.24
CA MET A 261 -2.45 11.28 -8.69
C MET A 261 -3.05 11.24 -10.10
N VAL A 262 -2.61 10.28 -10.94
CA VAL A 262 -3.19 10.00 -12.27
C VAL A 262 -4.24 8.91 -12.20
N GLY A 263 -5.08 8.82 -13.23
CA GLY A 263 -5.99 7.71 -13.45
C GLY A 263 -7.46 8.07 -13.27
N MET A 264 -8.28 7.03 -13.09
CA MET A 264 -9.74 7.12 -13.03
C MET A 264 -10.25 8.17 -12.03
N HIS A 265 -9.62 8.27 -10.87
CA HIS A 265 -9.90 9.25 -9.82
C HIS A 265 -8.74 10.23 -9.63
N GLY A 266 -7.89 10.35 -10.65
CA GLY A 266 -6.76 11.26 -10.64
C GLY A 266 -7.18 12.73 -10.74
N THR A 267 -6.29 13.63 -10.35
CA THR A 267 -6.51 15.06 -10.55
C THR A 267 -6.57 15.40 -12.05
N TYR A 268 -7.38 16.36 -12.42
CA TYR A 268 -7.43 16.79 -13.82
C TYR A 268 -6.07 17.27 -14.33
N ALA A 269 -5.30 17.95 -13.49
CA ALA A 269 -3.97 18.44 -13.83
C ALA A 269 -2.99 17.27 -14.12
N ALA A 270 -3.01 16.21 -13.32
CA ALA A 270 -2.16 15.05 -13.53
C ALA A 270 -2.54 14.30 -14.82
N ASN A 271 -3.84 14.11 -15.06
CA ASN A 271 -4.34 13.48 -16.29
C ASN A 271 -4.05 14.33 -17.53
N LYS A 272 -4.18 15.66 -17.45
CA LYS A 272 -3.78 16.60 -18.52
C LYS A 272 -2.28 16.55 -18.79
N ALA A 273 -1.46 16.54 -17.73
CA ALA A 273 -0.01 16.45 -17.87
C ALA A 273 0.41 15.18 -18.64
N MET A 274 -0.19 14.03 -18.31
CA MET A 274 0.07 12.78 -19.03
C MET A 274 -0.39 12.85 -20.50
N TYR A 275 -1.60 13.36 -20.74
CA TYR A 275 -2.19 13.40 -22.07
C TYR A 275 -1.41 14.30 -23.05
N GLU A 276 -0.94 15.46 -22.58
CA GLU A 276 -0.24 16.45 -23.42
C GLU A 276 1.29 16.30 -23.44
N SER A 277 1.84 15.36 -22.71
CA SER A 277 3.29 15.16 -22.61
C SER A 277 3.92 14.75 -23.93
N ASP A 278 5.16 15.18 -24.17
CA ASP A 278 6.02 14.70 -25.26
C ASP A 278 7.03 13.64 -24.79
N LEU A 279 7.22 13.55 -23.46
CA LEU A 279 8.08 12.56 -22.82
C LEU A 279 7.55 12.19 -21.44
N VAL A 280 7.45 10.91 -21.15
CA VAL A 280 7.16 10.36 -19.81
C VAL A 280 8.41 9.66 -19.27
N LEU A 281 8.90 10.12 -18.13
CA LEU A 281 9.86 9.39 -17.30
C LEU A 281 9.05 8.56 -16.29
N ALA A 282 8.79 7.30 -16.61
CA ALA A 282 8.04 6.37 -15.80
C ALA A 282 8.98 5.57 -14.90
N CYS A 283 8.82 5.71 -13.59
CA CYS A 283 9.67 5.08 -12.58
C CYS A 283 8.85 4.16 -11.68
N GLY A 284 9.16 2.86 -11.66
CA GLY A 284 8.48 1.87 -10.82
C GLY A 284 6.97 1.81 -11.07
N VAL A 285 6.54 1.84 -12.33
CA VAL A 285 5.15 1.94 -12.77
C VAL A 285 4.74 0.72 -13.58
N ARG A 286 3.57 0.14 -13.29
CA ARG A 286 3.04 -1.01 -14.03
C ARG A 286 2.08 -0.64 -15.17
N PHE A 287 1.72 0.61 -15.31
CA PHE A 287 0.72 1.08 -16.27
C PHE A 287 -0.60 0.30 -16.20
N ASP A 288 -1.08 0.06 -14.97
CA ASP A 288 -2.36 -0.63 -14.76
C ASP A 288 -3.56 0.16 -15.30
N ASP A 289 -4.69 -0.54 -15.49
CA ASP A 289 -5.91 0.01 -16.10
C ASP A 289 -6.54 1.16 -15.31
N ARG A 290 -6.37 1.18 -13.98
CA ARG A 290 -6.89 2.27 -13.13
C ARG A 290 -6.08 3.55 -13.31
N ALA A 291 -4.79 3.43 -13.61
CA ALA A 291 -3.92 4.57 -13.90
C ALA A 291 -4.04 5.00 -15.37
N THR A 292 -4.10 4.07 -16.32
CA THR A 292 -4.05 4.40 -17.75
C THR A 292 -5.42 4.67 -18.38
N GLY A 293 -6.49 4.06 -17.85
CA GLY A 293 -7.77 4.04 -18.56
C GLY A 293 -7.60 3.42 -19.95
N VAL A 294 -8.05 4.11 -20.99
CA VAL A 294 -7.84 3.67 -22.38
C VAL A 294 -6.38 3.89 -22.77
N VAL A 295 -5.61 2.81 -22.83
CA VAL A 295 -4.15 2.79 -23.03
C VAL A 295 -3.71 3.66 -24.22
N SER A 296 -4.37 3.55 -25.38
CA SER A 296 -4.03 4.33 -26.59
C SER A 296 -4.26 5.85 -26.44
N LYS A 297 -4.95 6.28 -25.40
CA LYS A 297 -5.28 7.69 -25.13
C LYS A 297 -4.55 8.23 -23.88
N PHE A 298 -3.74 7.43 -23.22
CA PHE A 298 -3.13 7.80 -21.94
C PHE A 298 -2.05 8.89 -22.10
N CYS A 299 -1.05 8.64 -22.93
CA CYS A 299 -0.01 9.60 -23.29
C CYS A 299 0.32 9.47 -24.79
N PRO A 300 -0.64 9.81 -25.69
CA PRO A 300 -0.65 9.37 -27.08
C PRO A 300 0.53 9.89 -27.92
N ASN A 301 1.15 10.99 -27.50
CA ASN A 301 2.24 11.63 -28.24
C ASN A 301 3.60 11.52 -27.53
N ALA A 302 3.65 10.89 -26.37
CA ALA A 302 4.85 10.85 -25.56
C ALA A 302 5.79 9.71 -25.95
N LYS A 303 7.09 9.99 -25.94
CA LYS A 303 8.11 8.95 -25.78
C LYS A 303 8.15 8.52 -24.33
N ILE A 304 8.48 7.25 -24.08
CA ILE A 304 8.50 6.69 -22.72
C ILE A 304 9.91 6.22 -22.39
N ILE A 305 10.45 6.73 -21.29
CA ILE A 305 11.60 6.14 -20.60
C ILE A 305 11.02 5.36 -19.42
N HIS A 306 11.16 4.03 -19.43
CA HIS A 306 10.62 3.17 -18.38
C HIS A 306 11.75 2.58 -17.54
N ILE A 307 11.77 2.91 -16.25
CA ILE A 307 12.71 2.41 -15.25
C ILE A 307 11.93 1.53 -14.28
N ASP A 308 12.22 0.24 -14.26
CA ASP A 308 11.62 -0.70 -13.32
C ASP A 308 12.64 -1.77 -12.92
N ILE A 309 12.51 -2.32 -11.71
CA ILE A 309 13.34 -3.44 -11.24
C ILE A 309 12.90 -4.77 -11.83
N ASP A 310 11.62 -4.87 -12.23
CA ASP A 310 11.01 -6.06 -12.80
C ASP A 310 11.03 -5.99 -14.33
N ALA A 311 11.89 -6.79 -14.95
CA ALA A 311 11.96 -6.87 -16.41
C ALA A 311 10.63 -7.29 -17.05
N ALA A 312 9.76 -8.00 -16.33
CA ALA A 312 8.46 -8.46 -16.83
C ALA A 312 7.43 -7.32 -16.94
N GLU A 313 7.63 -6.18 -16.29
CA GLU A 313 6.78 -5.00 -16.43
C GLU A 313 7.16 -4.13 -17.63
N ILE A 314 8.40 -4.26 -18.14
CA ILE A 314 8.88 -3.49 -19.30
C ILE A 314 8.15 -3.95 -20.56
N ASN A 315 7.59 -2.98 -21.31
CA ASN A 315 6.85 -3.21 -22.58
C ASN A 315 5.62 -4.13 -22.44
N LYS A 316 5.10 -4.31 -21.24
CA LYS A 316 3.94 -5.18 -20.98
C LYS A 316 2.62 -4.54 -21.44
N ILE A 317 2.44 -3.26 -21.19
CA ILE A 317 1.21 -2.50 -21.49
C ILE A 317 1.48 -1.39 -22.52
N LEU A 318 2.56 -0.64 -22.32
CA LEU A 318 3.01 0.44 -23.22
C LEU A 318 4.45 0.19 -23.64
N ASP A 319 4.72 0.36 -24.94
CA ASP A 319 6.06 0.26 -25.46
C ASP A 319 6.92 1.44 -25.00
N SER A 320 8.08 1.16 -24.43
CA SER A 320 9.03 2.17 -24.03
C SER A 320 10.06 2.48 -25.14
N THR A 321 10.38 3.76 -25.30
CA THR A 321 11.46 4.22 -26.20
C THR A 321 12.83 3.85 -25.63
N VAL A 322 12.96 3.88 -24.30
CA VAL A 322 14.14 3.44 -23.56
C VAL A 322 13.68 2.62 -22.36
N SER A 323 14.14 1.38 -22.28
CA SER A 323 13.86 0.42 -21.21
C SER A 323 15.07 0.29 -20.30
N ILE A 324 14.92 0.55 -19.00
CA ILE A 324 16.00 0.47 -18.02
C ILE A 324 15.55 -0.47 -16.88
N VAL A 325 16.11 -1.68 -16.86
CA VAL A 325 15.86 -2.64 -15.77
C VAL A 325 16.86 -2.37 -14.65
N ALA A 326 16.47 -1.57 -13.67
CA ALA A 326 17.34 -1.14 -12.57
C ALA A 326 16.51 -0.65 -11.36
N LYS A 327 17.19 -0.51 -10.22
CA LYS A 327 16.65 0.27 -9.10
C LYS A 327 16.49 1.72 -9.50
N VAL A 328 15.34 2.29 -9.18
CA VAL A 328 15.00 3.68 -9.57
C VAL A 328 16.01 4.68 -9.02
N GLU A 329 16.39 4.57 -7.75
CA GLU A 329 17.37 5.46 -7.12
C GLU A 329 18.72 5.45 -7.84
N THR A 330 19.16 4.29 -8.31
CA THR A 330 20.43 4.16 -9.05
C THR A 330 20.35 4.84 -10.41
N ALA A 331 19.33 4.48 -11.21
CA ALA A 331 19.19 5.01 -12.57
C ALA A 331 18.93 6.52 -12.58
N VAL A 332 18.04 7.02 -11.70
CA VAL A 332 17.69 8.44 -11.64
C VAL A 332 18.86 9.30 -11.12
N THR A 333 19.66 8.77 -10.18
CA THR A 333 20.87 9.47 -9.71
C THR A 333 21.87 9.67 -10.85
N GLU A 334 22.12 8.63 -11.65
CA GLU A 334 23.04 8.74 -12.80
C GLU A 334 22.48 9.66 -13.90
N LEU A 335 21.18 9.56 -14.24
CA LEU A 335 20.53 10.48 -15.15
C LEU A 335 20.66 11.94 -14.68
N THR A 336 20.49 12.20 -13.41
CA THR A 336 20.65 13.54 -12.82
C THR A 336 22.08 14.07 -13.02
N LYS A 337 23.10 13.22 -12.84
CA LYS A 337 24.50 13.61 -13.06
C LYS A 337 24.76 13.89 -14.55
N MET A 338 24.28 13.03 -15.45
CA MET A 338 24.47 13.19 -16.90
C MET A 338 23.83 14.49 -17.40
N LEU A 339 22.61 14.80 -16.97
CA LEU A 339 21.90 16.03 -17.35
C LEU A 339 22.63 17.29 -16.86
N LYS A 340 23.19 17.27 -15.65
CA LYS A 340 23.99 18.38 -15.12
C LYS A 340 25.31 18.59 -15.88
N ALA A 341 25.90 17.51 -16.41
CA ALA A 341 27.13 17.58 -17.20
C ALA A 341 26.91 18.05 -18.65
N GLN A 342 25.69 17.92 -19.18
CA GLN A 342 25.34 18.38 -20.53
C GLN A 342 25.24 19.91 -20.54
N LYS A 343 25.74 20.57 -21.61
CA LYS A 343 25.50 22.00 -21.83
C LYS A 343 24.00 22.23 -21.98
N ALA A 344 23.44 23.03 -21.09
CA ALA A 344 22.03 23.35 -21.05
C ALA A 344 21.56 23.99 -22.37
N ASN A 345 20.49 23.43 -22.96
CA ASN A 345 19.76 24.13 -24.00
C ASN A 345 18.76 25.09 -23.35
N VAL A 346 19.18 26.32 -23.15
CA VAL A 346 18.41 27.38 -22.46
C VAL A 346 16.98 27.50 -22.97
N LYS A 347 16.75 27.34 -24.27
CA LYS A 347 15.41 27.39 -24.86
C LYS A 347 14.52 26.24 -24.37
N ASN A 348 15.03 25.03 -24.30
CA ASN A 348 14.27 23.87 -23.81
C ASN A 348 14.01 23.97 -22.31
N GLU A 349 14.95 24.51 -21.53
CA GLU A 349 14.74 24.75 -20.09
C GLU A 349 13.62 25.76 -19.83
N GLN A 350 13.59 26.86 -20.58
CA GLN A 350 12.50 27.84 -20.51
C GLN A 350 11.15 27.20 -20.89
N MET A 351 11.11 26.38 -21.95
CA MET A 351 9.87 25.70 -22.35
C MET A 351 9.38 24.71 -21.29
N ARG A 352 10.29 23.95 -20.66
CA ARG A 352 9.93 23.03 -19.54
C ARG A 352 9.38 23.81 -18.33
N ALA A 353 10.02 24.92 -17.99
CA ALA A 353 9.56 25.76 -16.87
C ALA A 353 8.14 26.30 -17.12
N VAL A 354 7.88 26.81 -18.33
CA VAL A 354 6.53 27.29 -18.72
C VAL A 354 5.53 26.14 -18.66
N TRP A 355 5.90 24.96 -19.12
CA TRP A 355 5.07 23.76 -19.05
C TRP A 355 4.75 23.36 -17.61
N ALA A 356 5.76 23.31 -16.73
CA ALA A 356 5.55 23.01 -15.32
C ALA A 356 4.60 24.04 -14.67
N ASP A 357 4.81 25.32 -14.92
CA ASP A 357 3.95 26.40 -14.40
C ASP A 357 2.51 26.27 -14.93
N GLU A 358 2.31 25.92 -16.21
CA GLU A 358 0.98 25.67 -16.78
C GLU A 358 0.24 24.57 -16.01
N ILE A 359 0.86 23.39 -15.84
CA ILE A 359 0.23 22.26 -15.16
C ILE A 359 -0.06 22.58 -13.69
N ILE A 360 0.86 23.24 -13.00
CA ILE A 360 0.65 23.61 -11.59
C ILE A 360 -0.46 24.65 -11.44
N ASN A 361 -0.57 25.58 -12.36
CA ASN A 361 -1.68 26.54 -12.37
C ASN A 361 -3.03 25.83 -12.62
N VAL A 362 -3.08 24.87 -13.54
CA VAL A 362 -4.26 24.02 -13.72
C VAL A 362 -4.61 23.28 -12.42
N ASN A 363 -3.62 22.67 -11.74
CA ASN A 363 -3.84 21.98 -10.47
C ASN A 363 -4.41 22.91 -9.38
N LYS A 364 -3.85 24.10 -9.22
CA LYS A 364 -4.36 25.10 -8.26
C LYS A 364 -5.79 25.51 -8.55
N ASN A 365 -6.11 25.77 -9.81
CA ASN A 365 -7.43 26.23 -10.23
C ASN A 365 -8.48 25.13 -10.09
N THR A 366 -8.17 23.89 -10.47
CA THR A 366 -9.10 22.75 -10.36
C THR A 366 -9.30 22.30 -8.92
N ARG A 367 -8.24 22.25 -8.10
CA ARG A 367 -8.39 21.92 -6.67
C ARG A 367 -9.21 22.93 -5.90
N SER A 368 -9.15 24.21 -6.26
CA SER A 368 -9.97 25.25 -5.63
C SER A 368 -11.46 25.11 -5.94
N THR A 369 -11.81 24.56 -7.11
CA THR A 369 -13.18 24.25 -7.49
C THR A 369 -13.64 22.89 -6.95
N ASP A 370 -12.78 21.87 -7.02
CA ASP A 370 -13.07 20.50 -6.60
C ASP A 370 -13.20 20.37 -5.07
N CYS A 371 -12.44 21.17 -4.30
CA CYS A 371 -12.57 21.20 -2.83
C CYS A 371 -13.82 21.98 -2.36
N GLY A 372 -14.55 22.65 -3.29
CA GLY A 372 -15.50 23.69 -2.91
C GLY A 372 -14.83 24.59 -1.87
N SER A 373 -14.27 25.74 -2.25
CA SER A 373 -13.73 26.64 -1.23
C SER A 373 -14.80 26.74 -0.15
N PRO A 374 -14.53 26.31 1.12
CA PRO A 374 -15.55 26.37 2.14
C PRO A 374 -16.07 27.81 2.12
N SER A 375 -17.34 28.00 1.81
CA SER A 375 -17.95 29.32 1.83
C SER A 375 -17.63 29.93 3.20
N LYS A 376 -17.57 31.24 3.30
CA LYS A 376 -17.36 31.89 4.62
C LYS A 376 -18.36 31.39 5.66
N GLU A 377 -19.53 30.86 5.21
CA GLU A 377 -20.56 30.24 6.02
C GLU A 377 -20.21 28.80 6.47
N GLU A 378 -19.52 28.01 5.63
CA GLU A 378 -19.06 26.65 6.03
C GLU A 378 -17.89 26.68 7.02
N LYS A 379 -17.08 27.75 7.03
CA LYS A 379 -16.02 27.94 8.03
C LYS A 379 -16.55 28.17 9.45
N ASN A 380 -17.82 28.53 9.60
CA ASN A 380 -18.47 28.79 10.90
C ASN A 380 -19.57 27.77 11.29
N LYS A 381 -19.92 26.83 10.42
CA LYS A 381 -20.79 25.72 10.80
C LYS A 381 -19.98 24.72 11.62
N SER A 382 -20.23 24.66 12.94
CA SER A 382 -20.01 23.44 13.68
C SER A 382 -20.63 22.30 12.86
N PHE A 383 -19.90 21.18 12.69
CA PHE A 383 -20.31 20.00 11.92
C PHE A 383 -21.67 19.46 12.43
N THR A 384 -22.76 20.09 12.05
CA THR A 384 -24.12 19.68 12.36
C THR A 384 -24.82 19.34 11.07
N GLY A 385 -24.63 18.09 10.60
CA GLY A 385 -25.22 17.50 9.40
C GLY A 385 -24.19 17.21 8.32
N SER A 386 -24.30 16.07 7.66
CA SER A 386 -23.52 15.53 6.54
C SER A 386 -22.20 16.25 6.20
N ALA A 387 -21.09 15.75 6.71
CA ALA A 387 -19.77 16.36 6.50
C ALA A 387 -19.34 16.25 5.02
N ASN A 388 -18.71 17.29 4.47
CA ASN A 388 -18.01 17.15 3.20
C ASN A 388 -16.74 16.30 3.43
N PRO A 389 -16.65 15.08 2.86
CA PRO A 389 -15.56 14.14 3.15
C PRO A 389 -14.19 14.67 2.72
N ARG A 390 -14.14 15.51 1.68
CA ARG A 390 -12.90 16.07 1.12
C ARG A 390 -12.26 17.05 2.11
N THR A 391 -13.05 18.01 2.58
CA THR A 391 -12.58 19.02 3.56
C THR A 391 -12.31 18.38 4.91
N PHE A 392 -13.10 17.38 5.32
CA PHE A 392 -12.88 16.64 6.54
C PHE A 392 -11.51 15.94 6.52
N ILE A 393 -11.23 15.13 5.50
CA ILE A 393 -9.96 14.41 5.34
C ILE A 393 -8.77 15.39 5.27
N ALA A 394 -8.90 16.46 4.49
CA ALA A 394 -7.85 17.47 4.36
C ALA A 394 -7.54 18.19 5.68
N SER A 395 -8.50 18.27 6.60
CA SER A 395 -8.34 18.93 7.90
C SER A 395 -7.61 18.08 8.96
N ILE A 396 -7.56 16.76 8.78
CA ILE A 396 -7.06 15.81 9.79
C ILE A 396 -5.65 16.14 10.29
N PRO A 397 -4.63 16.43 9.43
CA PRO A 397 -3.31 16.78 9.94
C PRO A 397 -3.31 18.03 10.82
N ALA A 398 -4.09 19.04 10.46
CA ALA A 398 -4.19 20.26 11.24
C ALA A 398 -4.95 20.05 12.58
N LEU A 399 -5.94 19.15 12.61
CA LEU A 399 -6.63 18.76 13.85
C LEU A 399 -5.70 17.98 14.77
N ALA A 400 -4.88 17.07 14.23
CA ALA A 400 -3.88 16.34 14.98
C ALA A 400 -2.82 17.29 15.57
N GLU A 401 -2.34 18.28 14.80
CA GLU A 401 -1.41 19.31 15.28
C GLU A 401 -2.03 20.15 16.42
N LYS A 402 -3.30 20.52 16.33
CA LYS A 402 -4.03 21.22 17.41
C LYS A 402 -4.15 20.37 18.69
N ALA A 403 -4.13 19.04 18.56
CA ALA A 403 -4.14 18.11 19.68
C ALA A 403 -2.74 17.76 20.22
N GLY A 404 -1.67 18.31 19.64
CA GLY A 404 -0.29 18.15 20.08
C GLY A 404 0.55 17.15 19.27
N LEU A 405 -0.02 16.44 18.31
CA LEU A 405 0.73 15.51 17.46
C LEU A 405 1.43 16.26 16.30
N LYS A 406 2.58 15.76 15.89
CA LYS A 406 3.25 16.27 14.68
C LYS A 406 2.79 15.50 13.44
N ARG A 407 2.80 16.13 12.28
CA ARG A 407 2.46 15.48 10.99
C ARG A 407 3.34 14.27 10.70
N GLU A 408 4.61 14.35 11.01
CA GLU A 408 5.59 13.28 10.82
C GLU A 408 5.30 12.02 11.66
N ASP A 409 4.49 12.19 12.74
CA ASP A 409 4.06 11.10 13.62
C ASP A 409 2.74 10.46 13.17
N LEU A 410 2.19 10.88 12.02
CA LEU A 410 0.96 10.32 11.46
C LEU A 410 1.26 9.28 10.38
N LEU A 411 0.56 8.16 10.44
CA LEU A 411 0.45 7.16 9.37
C LEU A 411 -1.01 7.04 8.97
N VAL A 412 -1.26 6.79 7.70
CA VAL A 412 -2.62 6.60 7.19
C VAL A 412 -2.78 5.22 6.60
N THR A 413 -3.86 4.55 6.96
CA THR A 413 -4.37 3.40 6.22
C THR A 413 -5.74 3.72 5.66
N THR A 414 -6.08 3.17 4.53
CA THR A 414 -7.44 3.25 4.01
C THR A 414 -8.01 1.87 3.81
N ASP A 415 -9.28 1.72 4.07
CA ASP A 415 -10.06 0.63 3.52
C ASP A 415 -10.45 0.95 2.07
N VAL A 416 -11.19 0.09 1.40
CA VAL A 416 -11.55 0.22 -0.03
C VAL A 416 -12.96 0.75 -0.20
N GLY A 417 -13.10 1.83 -0.98
CA GLY A 417 -14.35 2.51 -1.25
C GLY A 417 -14.16 3.98 -1.64
N GLN A 418 -15.22 4.79 -1.57
CA GLN A 418 -15.12 6.23 -1.84
C GLN A 418 -14.13 6.93 -0.89
N HIS A 419 -14.13 6.57 0.39
CA HIS A 419 -13.21 7.11 1.41
C HIS A 419 -11.73 6.89 1.06
N GLN A 420 -11.40 5.77 0.38
CA GLN A 420 -10.06 5.50 -0.13
C GLN A 420 -9.64 6.57 -1.14
N MET A 421 -10.52 6.84 -2.11
CA MET A 421 -10.23 7.79 -3.17
C MET A 421 -10.22 9.23 -2.65
N TRP A 422 -11.14 9.61 -1.77
CA TRP A 422 -11.09 10.92 -1.11
C TRP A 422 -9.80 11.08 -0.30
N ALA A 423 -9.37 10.04 0.43
CA ALA A 423 -8.10 10.10 1.15
C ALA A 423 -6.91 10.25 0.20
N ALA A 424 -6.88 9.50 -0.91
CA ALA A 424 -5.82 9.59 -1.91
C ALA A 424 -5.76 10.97 -2.61
N GLN A 425 -6.91 11.62 -2.79
CA GLN A 425 -6.99 12.93 -3.45
C GLN A 425 -6.69 14.10 -2.50
N TYR A 426 -7.14 14.01 -1.23
CA TYR A 426 -7.20 15.19 -0.35
C TYR A 426 -6.34 15.10 0.91
N TYR A 427 -5.94 13.89 1.36
CA TYR A 427 -4.99 13.79 2.45
C TYR A 427 -3.58 14.20 1.97
N PRO A 428 -2.90 15.15 2.64
CA PRO A 428 -1.57 15.59 2.22
C PRO A 428 -0.50 14.56 2.62
N VAL A 429 -0.13 13.70 1.69
CA VAL A 429 0.91 12.68 1.89
C VAL A 429 2.28 13.28 1.59
N GLU A 430 3.15 13.38 2.60
CA GLU A 430 4.45 14.04 2.49
C GLU A 430 5.63 13.08 2.36
N GLU A 431 5.51 11.85 2.90
CA GLU A 431 6.61 10.89 2.94
C GLU A 431 6.21 9.53 2.37
N PRO A 432 7.17 8.80 1.76
CA PRO A 432 6.92 7.44 1.31
C PRO A 432 6.58 6.53 2.49
N ARG A 433 5.82 5.47 2.25
CA ARG A 433 5.39 4.47 3.24
C ARG A 433 4.53 5.01 4.38
N THR A 434 3.95 6.20 4.22
CA THR A 434 3.03 6.78 5.22
C THR A 434 1.56 6.72 4.84
N PHE A 435 1.25 6.27 3.63
CA PHE A 435 -0.10 6.05 3.11
C PHE A 435 -0.23 4.60 2.63
N LEU A 436 -0.97 3.79 3.37
CA LEU A 436 -1.14 2.36 3.14
C LEU A 436 -2.55 2.07 2.63
N THR A 437 -2.65 1.37 1.53
CA THR A 437 -3.93 1.05 0.89
C THR A 437 -3.81 -0.25 0.07
N SER A 438 -4.91 -0.96 -0.11
CA SER A 438 -5.01 -2.05 -1.09
C SER A 438 -5.23 -1.42 -2.46
N GLY A 439 -4.15 -1.28 -3.24
CA GLY A 439 -4.18 -0.48 -4.47
C GLY A 439 -4.54 -1.28 -5.72
N SER A 440 -4.10 -2.51 -5.81
CA SER A 440 -4.26 -3.33 -7.02
C SER A 440 -5.45 -4.29 -6.94
N LEU A 441 -5.56 -5.02 -5.85
CA LEU A 441 -6.67 -5.95 -5.65
C LEU A 441 -7.93 -5.23 -5.16
N GLY A 442 -7.77 -4.16 -4.38
CA GLY A 442 -8.89 -3.38 -3.90
C GLY A 442 -9.73 -4.14 -2.87
N THR A 443 -9.07 -4.72 -1.87
CA THR A 443 -9.71 -5.63 -0.92
C THR A 443 -10.41 -4.86 0.20
N MET A 444 -11.74 -4.90 0.25
CA MET A 444 -12.52 -4.43 1.39
C MET A 444 -12.14 -5.22 2.66
N GLY A 445 -12.00 -4.53 3.78
CA GLY A 445 -11.56 -5.11 5.05
C GLY A 445 -10.04 -5.04 5.28
N PHE A 446 -9.28 -4.47 4.34
CA PHE A 446 -7.83 -4.26 4.47
C PHE A 446 -7.48 -3.23 5.57
N GLY A 447 -8.25 -2.13 5.66
CA GLY A 447 -7.87 -0.90 6.35
C GLY A 447 -7.55 -1.08 7.84
N LEU A 448 -8.46 -1.68 8.61
CA LEU A 448 -8.30 -1.87 10.05
C LEU A 448 -7.16 -2.82 10.41
N PRO A 449 -7.06 -4.05 9.85
CA PRO A 449 -5.93 -4.93 10.15
C PRO A 449 -4.58 -4.33 9.72
N ALA A 450 -4.51 -3.67 8.57
CA ALA A 450 -3.29 -2.98 8.14
C ALA A 450 -2.90 -1.85 9.10
N ALA A 451 -3.88 -1.13 9.67
CA ALA A 451 -3.63 -0.11 10.69
C ALA A 451 -3.05 -0.72 11.98
N ILE A 452 -3.55 -1.88 12.40
CA ILE A 452 -3.00 -2.65 13.52
C ILE A 452 -1.53 -2.99 13.26
N GLY A 453 -1.22 -3.54 12.08
CA GLY A 453 0.15 -3.87 11.69
C GLY A 453 1.07 -2.65 11.61
N ALA A 454 0.59 -1.54 11.04
CA ALA A 454 1.32 -0.29 10.96
C ALA A 454 1.64 0.28 12.36
N ALA A 455 0.69 0.21 13.30
CA ALA A 455 0.87 0.66 14.68
C ALA A 455 1.87 -0.21 15.44
N ILE A 456 1.84 -1.54 15.26
CA ILE A 456 2.80 -2.46 15.86
C ILE A 456 4.22 -2.14 15.39
N ALA A 457 4.40 -1.93 14.09
CA ALA A 457 5.71 -1.60 13.52
C ALA A 457 6.20 -0.18 13.85
N ASN A 458 5.28 0.71 14.28
CA ASN A 458 5.59 2.12 14.58
C ASN A 458 4.93 2.58 15.89
N PRO A 459 5.33 2.07 17.05
CA PRO A 459 4.64 2.28 18.33
C PRO A 459 4.60 3.73 18.80
N LYS A 460 5.42 4.60 18.22
CA LYS A 460 5.47 6.04 18.53
C LYS A 460 4.60 6.89 17.63
N LYS A 461 4.00 6.30 16.59
CA LYS A 461 3.17 7.02 15.63
C LYS A 461 1.69 6.75 15.87
N ARG A 462 0.86 7.73 15.55
CA ARG A 462 -0.59 7.58 15.50
C ARG A 462 -0.99 7.10 14.09
N VAL A 463 -1.72 6.00 14.01
CA VAL A 463 -2.26 5.51 12.74
C VAL A 463 -3.71 5.98 12.60
N ILE A 464 -4.04 6.57 11.47
CA ILE A 464 -5.39 6.98 11.11
C ILE A 464 -5.90 5.98 10.08
N CYS A 465 -6.96 5.26 10.40
CA CYS A 465 -7.60 4.32 9.49
C CYS A 465 -8.88 4.95 8.93
N PHE A 466 -8.89 5.31 7.66
CA PHE A 466 -10.11 5.73 6.98
C PHE A 466 -10.84 4.49 6.43
N SER A 467 -12.09 4.30 6.84
CA SER A 467 -12.94 3.20 6.39
C SER A 467 -14.34 3.70 6.04
N GLY A 468 -15.14 2.88 5.39
CA GLY A 468 -16.57 3.09 5.17
C GLY A 468 -17.39 2.11 5.98
N ASP A 469 -18.67 2.42 6.17
CA ASP A 469 -19.60 1.57 6.91
C ASP A 469 -19.74 0.16 6.29
N GLY A 470 -19.64 0.02 4.97
CA GLY A 470 -19.64 -1.28 4.30
C GLY A 470 -18.32 -2.03 4.43
N SER A 471 -17.18 -1.34 4.29
CA SER A 471 -15.87 -2.02 4.28
C SER A 471 -15.40 -2.39 5.68
N ILE A 472 -15.68 -1.59 6.71
CA ILE A 472 -15.32 -1.92 8.09
C ILE A 472 -15.96 -3.24 8.56
N MET A 473 -17.16 -3.56 8.04
CA MET A 473 -17.87 -4.78 8.39
C MET A 473 -17.16 -6.06 7.96
N MET A 474 -16.25 -5.98 6.98
CA MET A 474 -15.51 -7.15 6.49
C MET A 474 -14.50 -7.69 7.52
N ASN A 475 -13.97 -6.83 8.40
CA ASN A 475 -13.01 -7.19 9.45
C ASN A 475 -13.28 -6.45 10.77
N ILE A 476 -14.55 -6.15 11.07
CA ILE A 476 -14.95 -5.41 12.26
C ILE A 476 -14.56 -6.11 13.56
N GLN A 477 -14.47 -7.45 13.57
CA GLN A 477 -14.03 -8.25 14.70
C GLN A 477 -12.60 -7.93 15.14
N GLU A 478 -11.79 -7.33 14.28
CA GLU A 478 -10.42 -6.91 14.62
C GLU A 478 -10.37 -5.67 15.51
N LEU A 479 -11.52 -5.03 15.79
CA LEU A 479 -11.64 -4.08 16.91
C LEU A 479 -11.28 -4.73 18.24
N ALA A 480 -11.56 -6.04 18.41
CA ALA A 480 -11.10 -6.81 19.56
C ALA A 480 -9.56 -6.88 19.61
N THR A 481 -8.92 -7.21 18.49
CA THR A 481 -7.47 -7.26 18.37
C THR A 481 -6.83 -5.89 18.64
N LEU A 482 -7.44 -4.84 18.11
CA LEU A 482 -7.02 -3.45 18.34
C LEU A 482 -7.08 -3.05 19.82
N ALA A 483 -8.20 -3.34 20.49
CA ALA A 483 -8.42 -3.02 21.91
C ALA A 483 -7.49 -3.82 22.83
N GLU A 484 -7.35 -5.14 22.59
CA GLU A 484 -6.52 -6.05 23.38
C GLU A 484 -5.04 -5.63 23.39
N ASN A 485 -4.54 -5.15 22.25
CA ASN A 485 -3.15 -4.72 22.12
C ASN A 485 -2.93 -3.23 22.45
N ASN A 486 -3.97 -2.48 22.81
CA ASN A 486 -3.91 -1.06 23.18
C ASN A 486 -3.11 -0.22 22.16
N LEU A 487 -3.44 -0.35 20.88
CA LEU A 487 -2.66 0.28 19.82
C LEU A 487 -3.10 1.72 19.50
N PRO A 488 -2.17 2.61 19.13
CA PRO A 488 -2.45 4.02 18.81
C PRO A 488 -3.12 4.20 17.43
N VAL A 489 -4.31 3.63 17.26
CA VAL A 489 -5.09 3.72 16.01
C VAL A 489 -6.35 4.54 16.24
N THR A 490 -6.59 5.51 15.37
CA THR A 490 -7.86 6.23 15.26
C THR A 490 -8.58 5.73 14.01
N VAL A 491 -9.68 5.00 14.20
CA VAL A 491 -10.53 4.50 13.12
C VAL A 491 -11.59 5.55 12.82
N ILE A 492 -11.63 6.07 11.61
CA ILE A 492 -12.59 7.06 11.12
C ILE A 492 -13.47 6.40 10.07
N VAL A 493 -14.75 6.22 10.37
CA VAL A 493 -15.71 5.56 9.50
C VAL A 493 -16.65 6.59 8.87
N PHE A 494 -16.62 6.65 7.54
CA PHE A 494 -17.58 7.41 6.75
C PHE A 494 -18.85 6.56 6.56
N GLU A 495 -19.94 7.00 7.18
CA GLU A 495 -21.23 6.32 7.18
C GLU A 495 -22.16 7.01 6.18
N ASN A 496 -22.51 6.33 5.10
CA ASN A 496 -23.45 6.81 4.10
C ASN A 496 -24.59 5.83 3.79
N GLY A 497 -24.64 4.69 4.47
CA GLY A 497 -25.67 3.67 4.30
C GLY A 497 -25.61 2.93 2.96
N THR A 498 -24.45 2.98 2.26
CA THR A 498 -24.31 2.40 0.92
C THR A 498 -22.93 1.76 0.72
N LEU A 499 -22.83 0.85 -0.25
CA LEU A 499 -21.58 0.53 -0.91
C LEU A 499 -21.23 1.68 -1.88
N GLY A 500 -20.79 2.82 -1.35
CA GLY A 500 -20.77 4.11 -2.02
C GLY A 500 -20.08 4.13 -3.39
N MET A 501 -18.97 3.38 -3.56
CA MET A 501 -18.30 3.29 -4.86
C MET A 501 -19.14 2.52 -5.89
N VAL A 502 -19.84 1.47 -5.47
CA VAL A 502 -20.77 0.70 -6.33
C VAL A 502 -21.99 1.55 -6.65
N TYR A 503 -22.55 2.22 -5.64
CA TYR A 503 -23.68 3.14 -5.80
C TYR A 503 -23.36 4.24 -6.82
N GLN A 504 -22.20 4.89 -6.70
CA GLN A 504 -21.73 5.89 -7.65
C GLN A 504 -21.59 5.32 -9.08
N GLN A 505 -21.04 4.11 -9.24
CA GLN A 505 -20.94 3.47 -10.55
C GLN A 505 -22.31 3.16 -11.15
N GLN A 506 -23.26 2.69 -10.36
CA GLN A 506 -24.63 2.46 -10.80
C GLN A 506 -25.32 3.76 -11.20
N LYS A 507 -25.05 4.86 -10.50
CA LYS A 507 -25.55 6.19 -10.86
C LYS A 507 -25.07 6.65 -12.23
N TYR A 508 -23.78 6.50 -12.54
CA TYR A 508 -23.20 7.06 -13.77
C TYR A 508 -23.19 6.10 -14.97
N LEU A 509 -23.21 4.78 -14.73
CA LEU A 509 -23.03 3.77 -15.77
C LEU A 509 -24.28 2.92 -16.04
N PHE A 510 -25.27 2.94 -15.13
CA PHE A 510 -26.46 2.08 -15.20
C PHE A 510 -27.77 2.86 -14.99
N ASP A 511 -27.82 4.10 -15.47
CA ASP A 511 -29.02 4.96 -15.46
C ASP A 511 -29.71 5.06 -14.08
N LYS A 512 -28.92 5.13 -13.01
CA LYS A 512 -29.37 5.15 -11.60
C LYS A 512 -30.19 3.92 -11.20
N THR A 513 -29.91 2.78 -11.81
CA THR A 513 -30.50 1.50 -11.41
C THR A 513 -29.67 0.93 -10.26
N TYR A 514 -30.11 1.19 -9.04
CA TYR A 514 -29.42 0.74 -7.83
C TYR A 514 -29.82 -0.70 -7.48
N SER A 515 -28.84 -1.58 -7.30
CA SER A 515 -29.07 -2.98 -6.95
C SER A 515 -28.03 -3.44 -5.93
N ALA A 516 -28.48 -3.87 -4.77
CA ALA A 516 -27.67 -4.41 -3.68
C ALA A 516 -26.51 -3.47 -3.22
N SER A 517 -26.65 -2.17 -3.40
CA SER A 517 -25.67 -1.16 -3.02
C SER A 517 -26.13 -0.26 -1.86
N GLU A 518 -27.39 -0.36 -1.46
CA GLU A 518 -27.98 0.36 -0.34
C GLU A 518 -28.22 -0.59 0.84
N PHE A 519 -27.98 -0.12 2.07
CA PHE A 519 -28.26 -0.90 3.26
C PHE A 519 -29.67 -0.60 3.77
N ALA A 520 -30.51 -1.62 3.85
CA ALA A 520 -31.87 -1.49 4.40
C ALA A 520 -31.87 -1.07 5.87
N ALA A 521 -30.83 -1.40 6.61
CA ALA A 521 -30.56 -0.99 7.98
C ALA A 521 -29.05 -0.98 8.22
N SER A 522 -28.55 0.05 8.88
CA SER A 522 -27.15 0.15 9.31
C SER A 522 -27.04 -0.16 10.80
N PRO A 523 -26.07 -0.98 11.24
CA PRO A 523 -25.81 -1.20 12.65
C PRO A 523 -25.30 0.09 13.31
N ASP A 524 -25.49 0.24 14.61
CA ASP A 524 -24.86 1.33 15.37
C ASP A 524 -23.38 1.03 15.60
N LEU A 525 -22.54 1.52 14.70
CA LEU A 525 -21.10 1.27 14.72
C LEU A 525 -20.40 1.82 15.96
N LEU A 526 -20.93 2.89 16.58
CA LEU A 526 -20.39 3.42 17.82
C LEU A 526 -20.60 2.42 18.97
N LYS A 527 -21.83 1.88 19.12
CA LYS A 527 -22.12 0.86 20.14
C LYS A 527 -21.34 -0.43 19.92
N ILE A 528 -21.08 -0.81 18.66
CA ILE A 528 -20.24 -1.96 18.37
C ILE A 528 -18.81 -1.71 18.87
N ALA A 529 -18.22 -0.56 18.56
CA ALA A 529 -16.88 -0.21 19.01
C ALA A 529 -16.80 -0.09 20.54
N GLU A 530 -17.81 0.50 21.19
CA GLU A 530 -17.94 0.54 22.66
C GLU A 530 -18.01 -0.87 23.25
N GLY A 531 -18.73 -1.79 22.59
CA GLY A 531 -18.80 -3.20 22.99
C GLY A 531 -17.46 -3.92 22.98
N PHE A 532 -16.51 -3.48 22.15
CA PHE A 532 -15.12 -3.92 22.16
C PHE A 532 -14.23 -3.14 23.14
N GLY A 533 -14.79 -2.21 23.92
CA GLY A 533 -14.06 -1.39 24.90
C GLY A 533 -13.28 -0.22 24.29
N ILE A 534 -13.60 0.19 23.07
CA ILE A 534 -12.98 1.33 22.38
C ILE A 534 -13.79 2.59 22.64
N GLU A 535 -13.11 3.68 23.00
CA GLU A 535 -13.72 5.00 23.18
C GLU A 535 -14.16 5.55 21.82
N THR A 536 -15.37 6.14 21.77
CA THR A 536 -16.01 6.55 20.52
C THR A 536 -16.36 8.04 20.50
N ALA A 537 -16.56 8.58 19.31
CA ALA A 537 -17.17 9.88 19.08
C ALA A 537 -18.00 9.93 17.79
N ASP A 538 -19.05 10.73 17.81
CA ASP A 538 -19.80 11.14 16.64
C ASP A 538 -19.33 12.53 16.22
N ALA A 539 -18.56 12.62 15.12
CA ALA A 539 -17.97 13.88 14.68
C ALA A 539 -19.02 14.94 14.30
N ASP A 540 -20.24 14.51 13.97
CA ASP A 540 -21.35 15.43 13.68
C ASP A 540 -21.92 16.09 14.94
N LYS A 541 -21.66 15.53 16.13
CA LYS A 541 -22.19 16.00 17.41
C LYS A 541 -21.13 16.57 18.34
N ASP A 542 -19.88 16.09 18.24
CA ASP A 542 -18.74 16.50 19.06
C ASP A 542 -17.68 17.17 18.19
N ALA A 543 -17.70 18.50 18.12
CA ALA A 543 -16.73 19.29 17.35
C ALA A 543 -15.28 19.14 17.88
N ASP A 544 -15.12 18.71 19.13
CA ASP A 544 -13.82 18.55 19.80
C ASP A 544 -13.34 17.08 19.86
N TRP A 545 -13.98 16.17 19.12
CA TRP A 545 -13.65 14.74 19.08
C TRP A 545 -12.14 14.48 18.86
N TYR A 546 -11.49 15.31 18.05
CA TYR A 546 -10.08 15.18 17.69
C TYR A 546 -9.14 15.34 18.89
N LYS A 547 -9.54 16.13 19.92
CA LYS A 547 -8.76 16.31 21.15
C LYS A 547 -8.62 15.02 21.94
N LYS A 548 -9.63 14.14 21.88
CA LYS A 548 -9.60 12.80 22.49
C LYS A 548 -8.91 11.79 21.57
N ALA A 549 -9.25 11.81 20.29
CA ALA A 549 -8.73 10.87 19.29
C ALA A 549 -7.21 11.01 19.07
N PHE A 550 -6.65 12.22 19.23
CA PHE A 550 -5.24 12.55 19.01
C PHE A 550 -4.52 13.00 20.28
N ASP A 551 -5.06 12.67 21.47
CA ASP A 551 -4.46 13.06 22.74
C ASP A 551 -3.06 12.45 22.90
N GLU A 552 -2.02 13.31 22.93
CA GLU A 552 -0.62 12.89 23.13
C GLU A 552 -0.37 12.27 24.49
N LYS A 553 -1.22 12.56 25.50
CA LYS A 553 -1.15 11.98 26.86
C LYS A 553 -1.72 10.56 26.93
N ARG A 554 -2.38 10.12 25.88
CA ARG A 554 -2.95 8.78 25.72
C ARG A 554 -2.39 8.09 24.47
N PRO A 555 -1.06 8.00 24.29
CA PRO A 555 -0.46 7.59 23.03
C PRO A 555 -0.90 6.19 22.57
N ASN A 556 -1.19 5.29 23.50
CA ASN A 556 -1.46 3.88 23.23
C ASN A 556 -2.96 3.50 23.37
N LYS A 557 -3.90 4.42 23.09
CA LYS A 557 -5.32 4.08 23.14
C LYS A 557 -5.96 4.16 21.76
N PRO A 558 -6.71 3.11 21.36
CA PRO A 558 -7.52 3.17 20.15
C PRO A 558 -8.70 4.13 20.35
N PHE A 559 -9.16 4.69 19.24
CA PHE A 559 -10.31 5.56 19.21
C PHE A 559 -11.13 5.32 17.95
N PHE A 560 -12.45 5.41 18.05
CA PHE A 560 -13.35 5.19 16.91
C PHE A 560 -14.22 6.42 16.68
N VAL A 561 -14.25 6.91 15.43
CA VAL A 561 -14.98 8.12 15.01
C VAL A 561 -15.95 7.77 13.90
N ARG A 562 -17.22 8.16 14.05
CA ARG A 562 -18.20 8.14 12.99
C ARG A 562 -18.35 9.52 12.36
N VAL A 563 -18.40 9.55 11.03
CA VAL A 563 -18.64 10.75 10.22
C VAL A 563 -19.76 10.43 9.24
N ARG A 564 -20.87 11.13 9.30
CA ARG A 564 -21.95 10.93 8.32
C ARG A 564 -21.66 11.70 7.05
N VAL A 565 -21.91 11.05 5.93
CA VAL A 565 -21.73 11.61 4.58
C VAL A 565 -23.01 11.39 3.80
N ASP A 566 -23.38 12.37 3.00
CA ASP A 566 -24.51 12.23 2.08
C ASP A 566 -24.23 11.10 1.08
N PRO A 567 -25.12 10.12 0.89
CA PRO A 567 -24.95 9.05 -0.11
C PRO A 567 -24.81 9.58 -1.55
N GLU A 568 -25.29 10.79 -1.83
CA GLU A 568 -25.12 11.46 -3.12
C GLU A 568 -23.72 12.11 -3.33
N GLU A 569 -22.89 12.16 -2.29
CA GLU A 569 -21.49 12.61 -2.43
C GLU A 569 -20.69 11.65 -3.29
N ASN A 570 -20.09 12.17 -4.35
CA ASN A 570 -19.33 11.37 -5.31
C ASN A 570 -17.83 11.63 -5.21
N VAL A 571 -17.06 10.64 -5.60
CA VAL A 571 -15.62 10.81 -5.85
C VAL A 571 -15.45 11.43 -7.23
N LEU A 572 -15.02 12.67 -7.25
CA LEU A 572 -14.72 13.41 -8.48
C LEU A 572 -13.29 13.96 -8.41
N PRO A 573 -12.57 14.07 -9.53
CA PRO A 573 -12.93 13.63 -10.88
C PRO A 573 -13.16 12.12 -11.00
N PHE A 574 -14.01 11.73 -11.96
CA PHE A 574 -14.29 10.34 -12.27
C PHE A 574 -14.20 10.11 -13.79
N VAL A 575 -13.45 9.12 -14.23
CA VAL A 575 -13.34 8.74 -15.64
C VAL A 575 -14.26 7.54 -15.90
N PRO A 576 -15.32 7.69 -16.68
CA PRO A 576 -16.17 6.56 -17.08
C PRO A 576 -15.39 5.52 -17.91
N GLY A 577 -15.78 4.26 -17.81
CA GLY A 577 -15.17 3.19 -18.59
C GLY A 577 -15.17 3.50 -20.10
N GLY A 578 -14.05 3.22 -20.79
CA GLY A 578 -13.88 3.47 -22.23
C GLY A 578 -13.58 4.93 -22.62
N LYS A 579 -13.47 5.84 -21.66
CA LYS A 579 -13.06 7.23 -21.90
C LYS A 579 -11.56 7.44 -21.64
N ALA A 580 -10.99 8.50 -22.20
CA ALA A 580 -9.64 8.94 -21.86
C ALA A 580 -9.64 9.61 -20.48
N ASN A 581 -8.53 9.55 -19.78
CA ASN A 581 -8.42 10.18 -18.45
C ASN A 581 -8.67 11.70 -18.49
N ILE A 582 -8.39 12.36 -19.62
CA ILE A 582 -8.67 13.78 -19.81
C ILE A 582 -10.18 14.09 -19.92
N ASP A 583 -11.01 13.09 -20.27
CA ASP A 583 -12.46 13.21 -20.41
C ASP A 583 -13.19 12.94 -19.08
N SER A 584 -12.55 13.22 -17.95
CA SER A 584 -13.13 13.00 -16.62
C SER A 584 -14.35 13.89 -16.35
N ILE A 585 -15.36 13.31 -15.70
CA ILE A 585 -16.49 14.05 -15.10
C ILE A 585 -15.94 14.78 -13.86
N ARG A 586 -16.25 16.08 -13.71
CA ARG A 586 -15.73 16.93 -12.64
C ARG A 586 -16.81 17.59 -11.78
N ASP A 587 -18.05 17.62 -12.31
CA ASP A 587 -19.23 18.24 -11.67
C ASP A 587 -20.39 17.27 -11.59
#